data_68cee5b3da8e4139412363b7953218dd
#
_entry.id   68cee5b3da8e4139412363b7953218dd
#
_cell.length_a   1.000
_cell.length_b   1.000
_cell.length_c   1.000
_cell.angle_alpha   90.00
_cell.angle_beta   90.00
_cell.angle_gamma   90.00
#
_symmetry.space_group_name_H-M   'P 1'
#
loop_
_entity.id
_entity.type
_entity.pdbx_description
1 polymer ?
#
loop_
_entity_poly.entity_id
_entity_poly.type
_entity_poly.pdbx_seq_one_letter_code
_entity_poly.pdbx_strand_id
1 'polypeptide(L)'
;MAFSIDRNKYAAMYGPTVGDKVRLADTDLIIEVERDLTTYGEEAKFGGGKTLRDGMGQSVTTTSADGDLDLVITNALVLDYTGIYKADIGIKGGYIVGIGHAGNPDIMDGVTPGMTVGAGTEALAGEGLILTAGGLDTHIHFICPQQIDCALYSGVTTMIGGGTGPADGTNAVISTPGPWNISMMLKAAEEYPMNLGFTGKGNCSDERPLAEQIEAGAIGLKVHEDWGATPAAINHALNVADGYDVQVALHTDTLNEAGCVEDTIAAIGGRAIHTYQPRAPVAVTRPTSSASRASPTCCPAPPTPPCPSPTIRSTSIWTCSWCATIWTSASPRTLPLPTAAFAPRRLRPRMFCRTWASLA
;
A
#
# COMPACT_ATOMS: atom_id res chain seq x y z
N MET A 1 25.68 -29.97 18.40
CA MET A 1 26.08 -31.01 17.41
C MET A 1 25.57 -30.55 16.05
N ALA A 2 26.45 -30.20 15.11
CA ALA A 2 26.03 -29.77 13.77
C ALA A 2 25.58 -31.02 12.97
N PHE A 3 24.47 -30.92 12.27
CA PHE A 3 24.00 -31.91 11.31
C PHE A 3 23.78 -31.28 9.94
N SER A 4 23.86 -32.11 8.90
CA SER A 4 23.62 -31.64 7.54
C SER A 4 22.20 -31.96 7.11
N ILE A 5 21.53 -31.00 6.49
CA ILE A 5 20.20 -31.13 5.90
C ILE A 5 20.27 -30.84 4.41
N ASP A 6 19.49 -31.56 3.63
CA ASP A 6 19.30 -31.24 2.20
C ASP A 6 18.63 -29.87 2.00
N ARG A 7 19.14 -29.08 1.06
CA ARG A 7 18.69 -27.71 0.83
C ARG A 7 17.19 -27.61 0.48
N ASN A 8 16.68 -28.54 -0.33
CA ASN A 8 15.26 -28.54 -0.68
C ASN A 8 14.38 -28.89 0.52
N LYS A 9 14.86 -29.78 1.39
CA LYS A 9 14.15 -30.10 2.64
C LYS A 9 14.16 -28.92 3.60
N TYR A 10 15.29 -28.21 3.70
CA TYR A 10 15.37 -26.99 4.49
C TYR A 10 14.38 -25.92 3.99
N ALA A 11 14.41 -25.63 2.68
CA ALA A 11 13.52 -24.65 2.09
C ALA A 11 12.02 -25.01 2.21
N ALA A 12 11.69 -26.31 2.15
CA ALA A 12 10.33 -26.79 2.38
C ALA A 12 9.86 -26.63 3.83
N MET A 13 10.78 -26.65 4.79
CA MET A 13 10.48 -26.51 6.23
C MET A 13 10.47 -25.06 6.69
N TYR A 14 11.44 -24.27 6.24
CA TYR A 14 11.76 -22.94 6.77
C TYR A 14 11.81 -21.84 5.70
N GLY A 15 11.33 -22.13 4.49
CA GLY A 15 11.40 -21.20 3.38
C GLY A 15 12.78 -21.14 2.71
N PRO A 16 12.88 -20.42 1.58
CA PRO A 16 14.12 -20.26 0.84
C PRO A 16 15.16 -19.48 1.66
N THR A 17 16.45 -19.78 1.40
CA THR A 17 17.56 -19.11 2.05
C THR A 17 18.57 -18.57 1.03
N VAL A 18 19.64 -17.94 1.48
CA VAL A 18 20.63 -17.23 0.67
C VAL A 18 21.04 -18.02 -0.57
N GLY A 19 20.93 -17.40 -1.74
CA GLY A 19 21.22 -17.96 -3.05
C GLY A 19 20.11 -18.84 -3.65
N ASP A 20 19.00 -19.06 -2.94
CA ASP A 20 17.83 -19.72 -3.53
C ASP A 20 17.12 -18.77 -4.49
N LYS A 21 16.61 -19.35 -5.58
CA LYS A 21 15.85 -18.62 -6.59
C LYS A 21 14.38 -18.92 -6.49
N VAL A 22 13.59 -17.88 -6.38
CA VAL A 22 12.14 -17.96 -6.21
C VAL A 22 11.44 -17.19 -7.31
N ARG A 23 10.40 -17.77 -7.88
CA ARG A 23 9.54 -17.07 -8.84
C ARG A 23 8.68 -16.05 -8.08
N LEU A 24 8.66 -14.81 -8.56
CA LEU A 24 7.84 -13.74 -7.98
C LEU A 24 6.38 -13.91 -8.40
N ALA A 25 5.61 -14.57 -7.56
CA ALA A 25 4.20 -14.90 -7.77
C ALA A 25 3.97 -15.58 -9.16
N ASP A 26 3.03 -15.08 -9.96
CA ASP A 26 2.71 -15.57 -11.29
C ASP A 26 3.43 -14.83 -12.43
N THR A 27 4.40 -13.99 -12.09
CA THR A 27 5.21 -13.25 -13.06
C THR A 27 6.31 -14.13 -13.66
N ASP A 28 7.00 -13.64 -14.69
CA ASP A 28 8.19 -14.29 -15.25
C ASP A 28 9.50 -13.87 -14.53
N LEU A 29 9.37 -13.07 -13.46
CA LEU A 29 10.51 -12.62 -12.70
C LEU A 29 10.98 -13.69 -11.72
N ILE A 30 12.28 -13.89 -11.65
CA ILE A 30 12.95 -14.75 -10.68
C ILE A 30 13.76 -13.85 -9.76
N ILE A 31 13.50 -13.95 -8.47
CA ILE A 31 14.25 -13.26 -7.42
C ILE A 31 15.22 -14.23 -6.76
N GLU A 32 16.36 -13.73 -6.31
CA GLU A 32 17.37 -14.51 -5.57
C GLU A 32 17.48 -13.96 -4.16
N VAL A 33 17.48 -14.85 -3.17
CA VAL A 33 17.59 -14.46 -1.76
C VAL A 33 19.01 -13.99 -1.46
N GLU A 34 19.15 -12.73 -1.07
CA GLU A 34 20.44 -12.08 -0.82
C GLU A 34 20.94 -12.30 0.61
N ARG A 35 20.04 -12.33 1.58
CA ARG A 35 20.32 -12.42 3.00
C ARG A 35 19.33 -13.33 3.72
N ASP A 36 19.75 -13.88 4.83
CA ASP A 36 18.90 -14.58 5.79
C ASP A 36 19.14 -13.95 7.17
N LEU A 37 18.11 -13.39 7.75
CA LEU A 37 18.18 -12.71 9.05
C LEU A 37 17.75 -13.62 10.20
N THR A 38 17.41 -14.88 9.91
CA THR A 38 17.15 -15.91 10.92
C THR A 38 18.44 -16.61 11.32
N THR A 39 18.41 -17.40 12.36
CA THR A 39 19.55 -18.20 12.82
C THR A 39 19.33 -19.66 12.45
N TYR A 40 20.25 -20.24 11.66
CA TYR A 40 20.14 -21.66 11.24
C TYR A 40 20.15 -22.61 12.44
N GLY A 41 19.12 -23.43 12.53
CA GLY A 41 18.89 -24.36 13.61
C GLY A 41 18.05 -23.81 14.76
N GLU A 42 17.79 -22.50 14.75
CA GLU A 42 16.95 -21.81 15.74
C GLU A 42 15.71 -21.16 15.08
N GLU A 43 15.39 -21.53 13.85
CA GLU A 43 14.28 -20.91 13.09
C GLU A 43 12.98 -20.92 13.88
N ALA A 44 12.37 -19.76 13.99
CA ALA A 44 11.07 -19.61 14.63
C ALA A 44 9.99 -20.35 13.81
N LYS A 45 9.34 -21.33 14.43
CA LYS A 45 8.23 -22.06 13.83
C LYS A 45 7.30 -22.59 14.90
N PHE A 46 6.01 -22.26 14.79
CA PHE A 46 5.01 -22.70 15.76
C PHE A 46 4.49 -24.12 15.45
N GLY A 47 4.24 -24.91 16.49
CA GLY A 47 3.57 -26.21 16.41
C GLY A 47 4.26 -27.33 17.14
N GLY A 48 3.60 -28.48 17.24
CA GLY A 48 4.12 -29.67 17.86
C GLY A 48 5.42 -30.14 17.21
N GLY A 49 6.47 -30.36 18.02
CA GLY A 49 7.80 -30.67 17.52
C GLY A 49 8.56 -29.50 16.89
N LYS A 50 8.12 -28.28 17.08
CA LYS A 50 8.73 -27.04 16.55
C LYS A 50 9.33 -26.18 17.65
N THR A 51 10.05 -25.12 17.28
CA THR A 51 10.78 -24.25 18.21
C THR A 51 9.86 -23.35 19.06
N LEU A 52 8.79 -22.79 18.50
CA LEU A 52 7.89 -21.91 19.25
C LEU A 52 6.90 -22.71 20.08
N ARG A 53 7.32 -23.05 21.29
CA ARG A 53 6.53 -23.74 22.32
C ARG A 53 7.00 -23.27 23.69
N ASP A 54 6.17 -23.47 24.71
CA ASP A 54 6.55 -23.28 26.11
C ASP A 54 7.80 -24.10 26.44
N GLY A 55 8.72 -23.52 27.17
CA GLY A 55 9.99 -24.16 27.53
C GLY A 55 11.03 -24.25 26.42
N MET A 56 10.74 -23.64 25.26
CA MET A 56 11.64 -23.49 24.11
C MET A 56 11.64 -22.05 23.62
N GLY A 57 11.37 -21.82 22.34
CA GLY A 57 11.39 -20.52 21.68
C GLY A 57 10.27 -19.56 22.06
N GLN A 58 9.36 -19.95 22.95
CA GLN A 58 8.33 -19.09 23.52
C GLN A 58 8.69 -18.75 24.96
N SER A 59 8.83 -17.46 25.25
CA SER A 59 9.08 -16.98 26.61
C SER A 59 7.85 -17.17 27.47
N VAL A 60 8.04 -17.70 28.64
CA VAL A 60 6.97 -17.87 29.66
C VAL A 60 6.98 -16.76 30.71
N THR A 61 7.99 -15.92 30.68
CA THR A 61 8.20 -14.84 31.66
C THR A 61 7.81 -13.46 31.13
N THR A 62 7.74 -13.30 29.81
CA THR A 62 7.33 -12.03 29.19
C THR A 62 5.85 -12.04 28.81
N THR A 63 5.22 -10.92 29.02
CA THR A 63 3.82 -10.67 28.68
C THR A 63 3.70 -9.51 27.71
N SER A 64 2.51 -9.27 27.18
CA SER A 64 2.26 -8.11 26.31
C SER A 64 2.63 -6.77 26.97
N ALA A 65 2.51 -6.68 28.31
CA ALA A 65 2.95 -5.50 29.06
C ALA A 65 4.47 -5.36 29.12
N ASP A 66 5.18 -6.48 29.08
CA ASP A 66 6.66 -6.52 29.11
C ASP A 66 7.28 -6.37 27.72
N GLY A 67 6.47 -6.32 26.69
CA GLY A 67 6.93 -6.02 25.32
C GLY A 67 7.03 -7.23 24.40
N ASP A 68 6.46 -8.40 24.71
CA ASP A 68 6.35 -9.48 23.73
C ASP A 68 5.49 -9.09 22.53
N LEU A 69 5.66 -9.79 21.41
CA LEU A 69 4.93 -9.52 20.19
C LEU A 69 3.45 -9.91 20.32
N ASP A 70 2.57 -9.15 19.66
CA ASP A 70 1.17 -9.55 19.48
C ASP A 70 1.04 -10.59 18.37
N LEU A 71 1.85 -10.45 17.31
CA LEU A 71 1.88 -11.37 16.16
C LEU A 71 3.31 -11.49 15.63
N VAL A 72 3.70 -12.67 15.26
CA VAL A 72 4.92 -12.96 14.49
C VAL A 72 4.58 -13.65 13.17
N ILE A 73 5.14 -13.17 12.07
CA ILE A 73 5.15 -13.88 10.78
C ILE A 73 6.51 -14.54 10.66
N THR A 74 6.54 -15.87 10.64
CA THR A 74 7.80 -16.62 10.70
C THR A 74 8.36 -16.92 9.32
N ASN A 75 9.69 -16.81 9.16
CA ASN A 75 10.45 -17.24 7.97
C ASN A 75 9.89 -16.74 6.63
N ALA A 76 9.38 -15.51 6.58
CA ALA A 76 8.88 -14.92 5.35
C ALA A 76 10.02 -14.47 4.42
N LEU A 77 9.82 -14.61 3.10
CA LEU A 77 10.69 -14.00 2.12
C LEU A 77 10.25 -12.54 1.92
N VAL A 78 11.04 -11.62 2.42
CA VAL A 78 10.77 -10.17 2.31
C VAL A 78 11.37 -9.63 1.02
N LEU A 79 10.58 -8.85 0.30
CA LEU A 79 10.99 -8.09 -0.86
C LEU A 79 10.65 -6.62 -0.61
N ASP A 80 11.66 -5.81 -0.34
CA ASP A 80 11.51 -4.38 -0.11
C ASP A 80 12.66 -3.56 -0.74
N TYR A 81 12.69 -2.25 -0.46
CA TYR A 81 13.73 -1.36 -0.99
C TYR A 81 15.15 -1.65 -0.45
N THR A 82 15.26 -2.44 0.62
CA THR A 82 16.56 -2.82 1.21
C THR A 82 17.13 -4.11 0.64
N GLY A 83 16.33 -4.86 -0.13
CA GLY A 83 16.74 -6.09 -0.80
C GLY A 83 15.75 -7.23 -0.69
N ILE A 84 16.24 -8.42 -0.93
CA ILE A 84 15.48 -9.68 -0.93
C ILE A 84 16.07 -10.57 0.16
N TYR A 85 15.29 -10.84 1.20
CA TYR A 85 15.83 -11.56 2.36
C TYR A 85 14.77 -12.36 3.10
N LYS A 86 15.20 -13.45 3.77
CA LYS A 86 14.36 -14.19 4.70
C LYS A 86 14.42 -13.54 6.07
N ALA A 87 13.28 -13.39 6.74
CA ALA A 87 13.17 -12.88 8.10
C ALA A 87 11.87 -13.29 8.77
N ASP A 88 11.84 -13.20 10.09
CA ASP A 88 10.62 -13.11 10.86
C ASP A 88 10.20 -11.65 10.97
N ILE A 89 8.89 -11.40 11.03
CA ILE A 89 8.31 -10.06 11.15
C ILE A 89 7.56 -9.98 12.48
N GLY A 90 8.01 -9.10 13.35
CA GLY A 90 7.37 -8.85 14.63
C GLY A 90 6.38 -7.69 14.57
N ILE A 91 5.16 -7.93 15.06
CA ILE A 91 4.08 -6.94 15.09
C ILE A 91 3.61 -6.76 16.52
N LYS A 92 3.51 -5.50 16.95
CA LYS A 92 2.98 -5.12 18.25
C LYS A 92 2.17 -3.82 18.15
N GLY A 93 1.01 -3.81 18.79
CA GLY A 93 0.13 -2.64 18.78
C GLY A 93 -0.32 -2.20 17.39
N GLY A 94 -0.31 -3.13 16.41
CA GLY A 94 -0.63 -2.86 15.00
C GLY A 94 0.53 -2.33 14.17
N TYR A 95 1.75 -2.26 14.73
CA TYR A 95 2.95 -1.77 14.04
C TYR A 95 3.96 -2.90 13.83
N ILE A 96 4.70 -2.85 12.73
CA ILE A 96 5.91 -3.66 12.55
C ILE A 96 6.97 -3.07 13.48
N VAL A 97 7.36 -3.83 14.52
CA VAL A 97 8.34 -3.39 15.51
C VAL A 97 9.70 -4.00 15.29
N GLY A 98 9.80 -5.04 14.45
CA GLY A 98 11.06 -5.67 14.12
C GLY A 98 10.98 -6.53 12.86
N ILE A 99 12.10 -6.60 12.16
CA ILE A 99 12.35 -7.51 11.04
C ILE A 99 13.68 -8.18 11.32
N GLY A 100 13.68 -9.50 11.50
CA GLY A 100 14.89 -10.23 11.89
C GLY A 100 14.60 -11.66 12.31
N HIS A 101 15.10 -12.04 13.47
CA HIS A 101 14.87 -13.35 14.09
C HIS A 101 14.02 -13.19 15.36
N ALA A 102 12.86 -13.84 15.40
CA ALA A 102 11.95 -13.81 16.55
C ALA A 102 12.10 -15.07 17.41
N GLY A 103 11.87 -14.94 18.70
CA GLY A 103 11.92 -16.10 19.62
C GLY A 103 12.06 -15.72 21.07
N ASN A 104 12.57 -16.65 21.85
CA ASN A 104 12.88 -16.44 23.27
C ASN A 104 14.37 -16.17 23.44
N PRO A 105 14.78 -14.93 23.77
CA PRO A 105 16.20 -14.58 23.91
C PRO A 105 16.92 -15.30 25.05
N ASP A 106 16.17 -15.91 25.99
CA ASP A 106 16.76 -16.64 27.12
C ASP A 106 17.38 -17.98 26.68
N ILE A 107 16.91 -18.55 25.56
CA ILE A 107 17.33 -19.91 25.13
C ILE A 107 17.59 -20.02 23.62
N MET A 108 17.26 -19.01 22.81
CA MET A 108 17.53 -18.99 21.37
C MET A 108 18.61 -17.97 21.04
N ASP A 109 19.57 -18.39 20.23
CA ASP A 109 20.62 -17.50 19.75
C ASP A 109 20.12 -16.55 18.66
N GLY A 110 20.61 -15.33 18.66
CA GLY A 110 20.40 -14.36 17.59
C GLY A 110 19.01 -13.72 17.53
N VAL A 111 18.21 -13.84 18.58
CA VAL A 111 16.90 -13.15 18.64
C VAL A 111 17.11 -11.63 18.56
N THR A 112 16.42 -11.02 17.61
CA THR A 112 16.48 -9.58 17.38
C THR A 112 15.86 -8.83 18.56
N PRO A 113 16.51 -7.79 19.10
CA PRO A 113 15.94 -7.00 20.20
C PRO A 113 14.53 -6.49 19.88
N GLY A 114 13.60 -6.72 20.82
CA GLY A 114 12.19 -6.36 20.66
C GLY A 114 11.35 -7.38 19.88
N MET A 115 11.92 -8.52 19.50
CA MET A 115 11.20 -9.60 18.79
C MET A 115 10.98 -10.84 19.67
N THR A 116 10.73 -10.63 20.96
CA THR A 116 10.42 -11.72 21.90
C THR A 116 9.03 -12.29 21.61
N VAL A 117 8.98 -13.61 21.47
CA VAL A 117 7.73 -14.36 21.34
C VAL A 117 7.29 -14.80 22.73
N GLY A 118 6.14 -14.32 23.19
CA GLY A 118 5.54 -14.67 24.48
C GLY A 118 4.35 -15.61 24.35
N ALA A 119 3.74 -15.94 25.49
CA ALA A 119 2.55 -16.80 25.53
C ALA A 119 1.33 -16.22 24.80
N GLY A 120 1.25 -14.88 24.71
CA GLY A 120 0.18 -14.18 24.02
C GLY A 120 0.42 -13.92 22.55
N THR A 121 1.59 -14.27 22.01
CA THR A 121 1.97 -14.01 20.63
C THR A 121 1.26 -14.97 19.67
N GLU A 122 0.49 -14.44 18.71
CA GLU A 122 0.01 -15.24 17.58
C GLU A 122 1.17 -15.50 16.60
N ALA A 123 1.22 -16.70 16.01
CA ALA A 123 2.22 -17.05 15.00
C ALA A 123 1.55 -17.35 13.66
N LEU A 124 1.99 -16.65 12.63
CA LEU A 124 1.58 -16.86 11.24
C LEU A 124 2.77 -17.44 10.45
N ALA A 125 2.57 -18.60 9.85
CA ALA A 125 3.59 -19.25 9.04
C ALA A 125 3.83 -18.43 7.74
N GLY A 126 5.03 -17.91 7.60
CA GLY A 126 5.48 -17.16 6.42
C GLY A 126 6.31 -17.99 5.44
N GLU A 127 6.59 -19.25 5.76
CA GLU A 127 7.35 -20.16 4.91
C GLU A 127 6.66 -20.36 3.55
N GLY A 128 7.39 -20.07 2.49
CA GLY A 128 6.84 -20.13 1.13
C GLY A 128 5.97 -18.94 0.73
N LEU A 129 5.87 -17.92 1.57
CA LEU A 129 5.20 -16.65 1.26
C LEU A 129 6.22 -15.56 0.95
N ILE A 130 5.84 -14.65 0.05
CA ILE A 130 6.58 -13.43 -0.24
C ILE A 130 5.84 -12.28 0.42
N LEU A 131 6.55 -11.54 1.27
CA LEU A 131 6.05 -10.37 1.95
C LEU A 131 6.57 -9.11 1.24
N THR A 132 5.65 -8.26 0.83
CA THR A 132 5.96 -6.96 0.20
C THR A 132 5.22 -5.84 0.91
N ALA A 133 5.63 -4.60 0.65
CA ALA A 133 4.78 -3.45 0.96
C ALA A 133 3.45 -3.55 0.23
N GLY A 134 2.37 -3.09 0.85
CA GLY A 134 1.06 -3.01 0.22
C GLY A 134 1.03 -2.03 -0.93
N GLY A 135 0.19 -2.31 -1.93
CA GLY A 135 -0.03 -1.42 -3.06
C GLY A 135 -0.66 -0.09 -2.62
N LEU A 136 -0.25 0.98 -3.28
CA LEU A 136 -0.82 2.31 -3.15
C LEU A 136 -1.51 2.68 -4.46
N ASP A 137 -2.83 2.85 -4.45
CA ASP A 137 -3.58 3.36 -5.59
C ASP A 137 -3.96 4.83 -5.35
N THR A 138 -3.42 5.72 -6.16
CA THR A 138 -3.59 7.17 -6.03
C THR A 138 -4.60 7.75 -7.02
N HIS A 139 -5.30 6.91 -7.77
CA HIS A 139 -6.29 7.36 -8.75
C HIS A 139 -7.63 6.63 -8.57
N ILE A 140 -8.22 6.77 -7.41
CA ILE A 140 -9.49 6.13 -7.06
C ILE A 140 -10.67 7.07 -7.32
N HIS A 141 -11.74 6.47 -7.85
CA HIS A 141 -13.08 7.04 -7.83
C HIS A 141 -13.91 6.22 -6.83
N PHE A 142 -14.20 6.79 -5.67
CA PHE A 142 -14.96 6.10 -4.62
C PHE A 142 -16.44 6.04 -4.99
N ILE A 143 -16.83 4.94 -5.63
CA ILE A 143 -18.18 4.71 -6.12
C ILE A 143 -18.97 3.78 -5.21
N CYS A 144 -18.36 2.70 -4.75
CA CYS A 144 -19.00 1.74 -3.86
C CYS A 144 -18.01 1.09 -2.87
N PRO A 145 -18.48 0.71 -1.66
CA PRO A 145 -17.61 0.13 -0.62
C PRO A 145 -16.93 -1.17 -1.03
N GLN A 146 -17.53 -1.94 -1.93
CA GLN A 146 -16.99 -3.21 -2.43
C GLN A 146 -15.63 -3.05 -3.12
N GLN A 147 -15.30 -1.84 -3.60
CA GLN A 147 -13.98 -1.53 -4.13
C GLN A 147 -12.87 -1.78 -3.10
N ILE A 148 -13.14 -1.53 -1.83
CA ILE A 148 -12.16 -1.67 -0.74
C ILE A 148 -11.79 -3.13 -0.54
N ASP A 149 -12.79 -4.02 -0.48
CA ASP A 149 -12.56 -5.46 -0.37
C ASP A 149 -11.77 -5.98 -1.58
N CYS A 150 -12.18 -5.60 -2.79
CA CYS A 150 -11.47 -5.98 -4.01
C CYS A 150 -10.02 -5.50 -4.02
N ALA A 151 -9.77 -4.27 -3.54
CA ALA A 151 -8.43 -3.71 -3.45
C ALA A 151 -7.57 -4.48 -2.44
N LEU A 152 -8.10 -4.77 -1.24
CA LEU A 152 -7.41 -5.57 -0.23
C LEU A 152 -7.05 -6.97 -0.72
N TYR A 153 -8.00 -7.66 -1.39
CA TYR A 153 -7.73 -8.97 -1.98
C TYR A 153 -6.70 -8.92 -3.11
N SER A 154 -6.50 -7.76 -3.71
CA SER A 154 -5.48 -7.52 -4.75
C SER A 154 -4.16 -7.00 -4.19
N GLY A 155 -4.02 -6.91 -2.86
CA GLY A 155 -2.81 -6.44 -2.20
C GLY A 155 -2.65 -4.92 -2.14
N VAL A 156 -3.69 -4.16 -2.46
CA VAL A 156 -3.73 -2.71 -2.26
C VAL A 156 -4.14 -2.42 -0.83
N THR A 157 -3.34 -1.63 -0.12
CA THR A 157 -3.57 -1.27 1.30
C THR A 157 -3.82 0.21 1.51
N THR A 158 -3.68 1.00 0.46
CA THR A 158 -3.92 2.45 0.48
C THR A 158 -4.63 2.89 -0.79
N MET A 159 -5.74 3.57 -0.66
CA MET A 159 -6.51 4.14 -1.76
C MET A 159 -6.66 5.65 -1.56
N ILE A 160 -6.23 6.41 -2.56
CA ILE A 160 -6.32 7.87 -2.57
C ILE A 160 -7.10 8.32 -3.79
N GLY A 161 -8.09 9.16 -3.59
CA GLY A 161 -8.90 9.67 -4.70
C GLY A 161 -10.09 10.47 -4.26
N GLY A 162 -11.05 10.63 -5.13
CA GLY A 162 -12.27 11.36 -4.86
C GLY A 162 -13.54 10.56 -5.13
N GLY A 163 -14.65 11.09 -4.71
CA GLY A 163 -15.98 10.52 -4.89
C GLY A 163 -16.80 10.60 -3.62
N THR A 164 -18.11 10.42 -3.76
CA THR A 164 -19.07 10.51 -2.66
C THR A 164 -19.91 9.24 -2.52
N GLY A 165 -19.42 8.12 -3.04
CA GLY A 165 -20.18 6.87 -3.11
C GLY A 165 -20.98 6.73 -4.40
N PRO A 166 -22.00 5.87 -4.44
CA PRO A 166 -22.88 5.69 -5.59
C PRO A 166 -23.69 6.97 -5.82
N ALA A 167 -23.07 7.91 -6.48
CA ALA A 167 -23.68 9.18 -6.81
C ALA A 167 -24.40 9.06 -8.14
N ASP A 168 -25.51 9.76 -8.27
CA ASP A 168 -26.05 10.10 -9.56
C ASP A 168 -25.02 10.97 -10.33
N GLY A 169 -25.15 11.07 -11.63
CA GLY A 169 -24.15 11.70 -12.51
C GLY A 169 -23.87 13.18 -12.24
N THR A 170 -24.58 13.81 -11.31
CA THR A 170 -24.37 15.20 -10.92
C THR A 170 -23.49 15.37 -9.70
N ASN A 171 -23.37 14.34 -8.88
CA ASN A 171 -22.45 14.34 -7.76
C ASN A 171 -21.08 13.85 -8.19
N ALA A 172 -20.04 14.47 -7.67
CA ALA A 172 -18.70 14.17 -8.10
C ALA A 172 -18.29 12.75 -7.75
N VAL A 173 -18.04 11.92 -8.76
CA VAL A 173 -17.37 10.62 -8.61
C VAL A 173 -15.85 10.75 -8.74
N ILE A 174 -15.37 11.93 -9.14
CA ILE A 174 -13.97 12.23 -9.45
C ILE A 174 -13.26 12.89 -8.28
N SER A 175 -14.01 13.62 -7.46
CA SER A 175 -13.53 14.35 -6.27
C SER A 175 -14.57 14.29 -5.17
N THR A 176 -14.17 14.62 -3.95
CA THR A 176 -15.07 14.75 -2.79
C THR A 176 -15.26 16.23 -2.48
N PRO A 177 -16.30 16.89 -3.06
CA PRO A 177 -16.40 18.32 -3.06
C PRO A 177 -16.96 18.86 -1.74
N GLY A 178 -16.23 19.82 -1.17
CA GLY A 178 -16.65 20.60 -0.02
C GLY A 178 -16.52 19.88 1.34
N PRO A 179 -16.48 20.66 2.41
CA PRO A 179 -16.21 20.17 3.76
C PRO A 179 -17.19 19.10 4.24
N TRP A 180 -18.48 19.25 3.91
CA TRP A 180 -19.51 18.31 4.34
C TRP A 180 -19.30 16.91 3.75
N ASN A 181 -19.07 16.82 2.42
CA ASN A 181 -18.84 15.52 1.76
C ASN A 181 -17.55 14.87 2.26
N ILE A 182 -16.48 15.65 2.47
CA ILE A 182 -15.23 15.13 3.04
C ILE A 182 -15.46 14.54 4.42
N SER A 183 -16.16 15.27 5.30
CA SER A 183 -16.50 14.78 6.64
C SER A 183 -17.36 13.51 6.61
N MET A 184 -18.30 13.40 5.68
CA MET A 184 -19.13 12.20 5.53
C MET A 184 -18.32 11.00 5.01
N MET A 185 -17.45 11.22 4.04
CA MET A 185 -16.58 10.16 3.51
C MET A 185 -15.55 9.69 4.56
N LEU A 186 -14.98 10.58 5.36
CA LEU A 186 -14.10 10.23 6.47
C LEU A 186 -14.83 9.35 7.49
N LYS A 187 -16.07 9.71 7.88
CA LYS A 187 -16.89 8.89 8.76
C LYS A 187 -17.21 7.52 8.17
N ALA A 188 -17.56 7.48 6.89
CA ALA A 188 -17.82 6.21 6.20
C ALA A 188 -16.57 5.32 6.10
N ALA A 189 -15.39 5.92 6.11
CA ALA A 189 -14.12 5.22 6.03
C ALA A 189 -13.66 4.56 7.33
N GLU A 190 -14.21 4.97 8.50
CA GLU A 190 -13.74 4.52 9.81
C GLU A 190 -13.84 3.02 10.05
N GLU A 191 -14.75 2.33 9.37
CA GLU A 191 -14.99 0.89 9.55
C GLU A 191 -14.08 0.01 8.69
N TYR A 192 -13.37 0.57 7.73
CA TYR A 192 -12.58 -0.21 6.78
C TYR A 192 -11.13 -0.38 7.23
N PRO A 193 -10.58 -1.61 7.13
CA PRO A 193 -9.18 -1.89 7.47
C PRO A 193 -8.25 -1.51 6.30
N MET A 194 -8.34 -0.28 5.82
CA MET A 194 -7.58 0.26 4.71
C MET A 194 -7.21 1.72 4.98
N ASN A 195 -6.06 2.16 4.46
CA ASN A 195 -5.74 3.59 4.45
C ASN A 195 -6.53 4.26 3.33
N LEU A 196 -7.40 5.18 3.67
CA LEU A 196 -8.25 5.89 2.73
C LEU A 196 -7.99 7.39 2.80
N GLY A 197 -7.73 8.00 1.65
CA GLY A 197 -7.52 9.43 1.53
C GLY A 197 -8.45 10.06 0.50
N PHE A 198 -9.13 11.14 0.86
CA PHE A 198 -10.09 11.81 0.00
C PHE A 198 -9.54 13.11 -0.55
N THR A 199 -9.62 13.29 -1.89
CA THR A 199 -9.22 14.52 -2.55
C THR A 199 -10.42 15.42 -2.75
N GLY A 200 -10.27 16.69 -2.35
CA GLY A 200 -11.25 17.74 -2.59
C GLY A 200 -11.33 18.12 -4.06
N LYS A 201 -12.38 18.84 -4.44
CA LYS A 201 -12.55 19.38 -5.79
C LYS A 201 -11.61 20.55 -6.00
N GLY A 202 -10.62 20.40 -6.88
CA GLY A 202 -9.63 21.42 -7.19
C GLY A 202 -10.08 22.44 -8.23
N ASN A 203 -11.13 22.15 -9.01
CA ASN A 203 -11.69 23.09 -10.00
C ASN A 203 -12.45 24.18 -9.28
N CYS A 204 -11.79 25.31 -9.06
CA CYS A 204 -12.38 26.49 -8.42
C CYS A 204 -11.73 27.77 -8.92
N SER A 205 -12.52 28.84 -8.98
CA SER A 205 -12.06 30.17 -9.34
C SER A 205 -11.63 31.04 -8.15
N ASP A 206 -11.67 30.49 -6.93
CA ASP A 206 -11.29 31.16 -5.69
C ASP A 206 -10.53 30.15 -4.79
N GLU A 207 -9.52 30.61 -4.09
CA GLU A 207 -8.67 29.76 -3.23
C GLU A 207 -9.34 29.39 -1.91
N ARG A 208 -10.24 30.21 -1.37
CA ARG A 208 -10.90 29.97 -0.07
C ARG A 208 -11.67 28.65 -0.02
N PRO A 209 -12.55 28.32 -0.98
CA PRO A 209 -13.23 27.02 -0.96
C PRO A 209 -12.28 25.83 -1.10
N LEU A 210 -11.10 26.03 -1.69
CA LEU A 210 -10.08 25.00 -1.77
C LEU A 210 -9.42 24.76 -0.41
N ALA A 211 -9.06 25.85 0.29
CA ALA A 211 -8.51 25.78 1.65
C ALA A 211 -9.48 25.12 2.63
N GLU A 212 -10.77 25.50 2.62
CA GLU A 212 -11.82 24.91 3.45
C GLU A 212 -11.90 23.38 3.32
N GLN A 213 -11.65 22.84 2.12
CA GLN A 213 -11.65 21.41 1.89
C GLN A 213 -10.44 20.72 2.54
N ILE A 214 -9.27 21.34 2.47
CA ILE A 214 -8.07 20.80 3.13
C ILE A 214 -8.25 20.85 4.64
N GLU A 215 -8.75 21.95 5.19
CA GLU A 215 -9.05 22.12 6.62
C GLU A 215 -10.09 21.09 7.13
N ALA A 216 -11.01 20.66 6.26
CA ALA A 216 -11.97 19.61 6.57
C ALA A 216 -11.40 18.19 6.53
N GLY A 217 -10.14 18.02 6.13
CA GLY A 217 -9.44 16.75 6.13
C GLY A 217 -9.21 16.13 4.75
N ALA A 218 -9.37 16.88 3.66
CA ALA A 218 -8.93 16.42 2.35
C ALA A 218 -7.40 16.33 2.33
N ILE A 219 -6.86 15.24 1.78
CA ILE A 219 -5.40 15.02 1.71
C ILE A 219 -4.76 15.68 0.48
N GLY A 220 -5.55 16.34 -0.34
CA GLY A 220 -5.14 17.02 -1.55
C GLY A 220 -6.32 17.45 -2.38
N LEU A 221 -6.04 17.98 -3.56
CA LEU A 221 -7.05 18.50 -4.48
C LEU A 221 -7.01 17.77 -5.82
N LYS A 222 -8.16 17.45 -6.37
CA LYS A 222 -8.30 16.87 -7.72
C LYS A 222 -8.84 17.92 -8.68
N VAL A 223 -8.07 18.22 -9.70
CA VAL A 223 -8.50 19.04 -10.87
C VAL A 223 -8.81 18.10 -12.02
N HIS A 224 -9.96 18.27 -12.66
CA HIS A 224 -10.39 17.46 -13.78
C HIS A 224 -10.99 18.31 -14.90
N GLU A 225 -10.71 17.98 -16.15
CA GLU A 225 -11.16 18.76 -17.30
C GLU A 225 -12.68 18.78 -17.48
N ASP A 226 -13.40 17.74 -17.06
CA ASP A 226 -14.90 17.74 -17.08
C ASP A 226 -15.50 18.90 -16.28
N TRP A 227 -14.74 19.50 -15.38
CA TRP A 227 -15.14 20.65 -14.56
C TRP A 227 -14.44 21.96 -14.96
N GLY A 228 -13.70 21.95 -16.06
CA GLY A 228 -12.91 23.06 -16.53
C GLY A 228 -11.54 23.18 -15.86
N ALA A 229 -10.56 22.41 -16.33
CA ALA A 229 -9.17 22.49 -15.90
C ALA A 229 -8.46 23.68 -16.58
N THR A 230 -8.97 24.89 -16.34
CA THR A 230 -8.38 26.12 -16.89
C THR A 230 -7.03 26.41 -16.23
N PRO A 231 -6.12 27.16 -16.90
CA PRO A 231 -4.88 27.62 -16.28
C PRO A 231 -5.08 28.31 -14.93
N ALA A 232 -6.16 29.09 -14.77
CA ALA A 232 -6.51 29.75 -13.53
C ALA A 232 -6.88 28.74 -12.43
N ALA A 233 -7.74 27.76 -12.75
CA ALA A 233 -8.14 26.73 -11.79
C ALA A 233 -6.94 25.89 -11.33
N ILE A 234 -6.06 25.51 -12.25
CA ILE A 234 -4.80 24.79 -11.94
C ILE A 234 -3.93 25.64 -11.01
N ASN A 235 -3.78 26.93 -11.32
CA ASN A 235 -2.96 27.84 -10.51
C ASN A 235 -3.52 28.03 -9.10
N HIS A 236 -4.84 28.24 -8.93
CA HIS A 236 -5.45 28.36 -7.61
C HIS A 236 -5.30 27.07 -6.78
N ALA A 237 -5.51 25.91 -7.40
CA ALA A 237 -5.32 24.63 -6.71
C ALA A 237 -3.87 24.45 -6.23
N LEU A 238 -2.89 24.80 -7.06
CA LEU A 238 -1.48 24.70 -6.71
C LEU A 238 -1.05 25.72 -5.66
N ASN A 239 -1.58 26.97 -5.69
CA ASN A 239 -1.28 27.96 -4.67
C ASN A 239 -1.73 27.50 -3.28
N VAL A 240 -2.94 26.96 -3.18
CA VAL A 240 -3.45 26.42 -1.93
C VAL A 240 -2.66 25.19 -1.50
N ALA A 241 -2.38 24.28 -2.43
CA ALA A 241 -1.62 23.07 -2.13
C ALA A 241 -0.20 23.36 -1.61
N ASP A 242 0.48 24.33 -2.21
CA ASP A 242 1.79 24.80 -1.76
C ASP A 242 1.72 25.39 -0.33
N GLY A 243 0.63 26.09 -0.01
CA GLY A 243 0.44 26.71 1.32
C GLY A 243 0.15 25.70 2.44
N TYR A 244 -0.48 24.56 2.11
CA TYR A 244 -0.86 23.50 3.04
C TYR A 244 0.05 22.25 2.96
N ASP A 245 1.05 22.26 2.09
CA ASP A 245 1.95 21.12 1.83
C ASP A 245 1.18 19.84 1.45
N VAL A 246 0.21 19.97 0.56
CA VAL A 246 -0.60 18.86 0.05
C VAL A 246 -0.49 18.72 -1.46
N GLN A 247 -0.94 17.61 -2.01
CA GLN A 247 -0.81 17.30 -3.42
C GLN A 247 -2.00 17.78 -4.26
N VAL A 248 -1.72 18.24 -5.48
CA VAL A 248 -2.70 18.36 -6.56
C VAL A 248 -2.59 17.17 -7.50
N ALA A 249 -3.72 16.55 -7.80
CA ALA A 249 -3.86 15.54 -8.83
C ALA A 249 -4.62 16.13 -10.02
N LEU A 250 -4.06 16.05 -11.20
CA LEU A 250 -4.59 16.67 -12.41
C LEU A 250 -4.91 15.63 -13.49
N HIS A 251 -6.14 15.68 -14.00
CA HIS A 251 -6.55 15.00 -15.22
C HIS A 251 -7.00 16.07 -16.22
N THR A 252 -6.24 16.24 -17.30
CA THR A 252 -6.53 17.23 -18.35
C THR A 252 -5.88 16.86 -19.67
N ASP A 253 -6.07 17.70 -20.69
CA ASP A 253 -5.50 17.58 -22.03
C ASP A 253 -6.00 16.36 -22.83
N THR A 254 -7.17 15.82 -22.48
CA THR A 254 -7.86 14.83 -23.32
C THR A 254 -8.97 15.47 -24.16
N LEU A 255 -9.65 16.48 -23.64
CA LEU A 255 -10.67 17.27 -24.34
C LEU A 255 -10.11 18.52 -24.99
N ASN A 256 -9.07 19.12 -24.43
CA ASN A 256 -8.45 20.39 -24.86
C ASN A 256 -9.42 21.58 -24.90
N GLU A 257 -10.40 21.63 -24.02
CA GLU A 257 -11.41 22.69 -23.98
C GLU A 257 -10.87 24.02 -23.43
N ALA A 258 -9.93 23.93 -22.46
CA ALA A 258 -9.39 25.10 -21.77
C ALA A 258 -8.01 25.53 -22.29
N GLY A 259 -7.55 24.97 -23.38
CA GLY A 259 -6.23 25.20 -23.96
C GLY A 259 -5.59 23.90 -24.42
N CYS A 260 -4.28 23.86 -24.46
CA CYS A 260 -3.50 22.68 -24.80
C CYS A 260 -2.43 22.42 -23.73
N VAL A 261 -1.67 21.35 -23.90
CA VAL A 261 -0.70 20.91 -22.89
C VAL A 261 0.34 21.98 -22.54
N GLU A 262 0.68 22.84 -23.48
CA GLU A 262 1.59 23.97 -23.26
C GLU A 262 1.03 24.97 -22.25
N ASP A 263 -0.28 25.24 -22.31
CA ASP A 263 -0.97 26.12 -21.37
C ASP A 263 -1.04 25.49 -19.97
N THR A 264 -1.26 24.19 -19.91
CA THR A 264 -1.23 23.39 -18.67
C THR A 264 0.17 23.44 -18.04
N ILE A 265 1.22 23.20 -18.82
CA ILE A 265 2.61 23.24 -18.32
C ILE A 265 2.96 24.66 -17.84
N ALA A 266 2.52 25.69 -18.56
CA ALA A 266 2.72 27.07 -18.13
C ALA A 266 2.00 27.38 -16.81
N ALA A 267 0.77 26.88 -16.63
CA ALA A 267 0.01 27.05 -15.40
C ALA A 267 0.63 26.31 -14.20
N ILE A 268 1.24 25.14 -14.44
CA ILE A 268 1.97 24.40 -13.41
C ILE A 268 3.18 25.22 -12.92
N GLY A 269 3.89 25.89 -13.82
CA GLY A 269 4.95 26.82 -13.48
C GLY A 269 6.13 26.20 -12.71
N GLY A 270 6.44 24.93 -12.95
CA GLY A 270 7.52 24.20 -12.29
C GLY A 270 7.20 23.70 -10.88
N ARG A 271 5.97 23.86 -10.40
CA ARG A 271 5.51 23.33 -9.10
C ARG A 271 5.28 21.82 -9.17
N ALA A 272 5.33 21.13 -8.01
CA ALA A 272 5.06 19.71 -7.92
C ALA A 272 3.57 19.39 -8.17
N ILE A 273 3.30 18.44 -9.03
CA ILE A 273 1.94 18.00 -9.37
C ILE A 273 1.93 16.55 -9.84
N HIS A 274 0.84 15.85 -9.55
CA HIS A 274 0.61 14.51 -10.07
C HIS A 274 -0.35 14.56 -11.24
N THR A 275 0.11 14.26 -12.44
CA THR A 275 -0.73 14.24 -13.65
C THR A 275 -1.19 12.84 -13.99
N TYR A 276 -2.50 12.66 -14.19
CA TYR A 276 -3.09 11.39 -14.58
C TYR A 276 -3.22 11.28 -16.11
N GLN A 277 -3.07 10.05 -16.61
CA GLN A 277 -3.35 9.67 -17.99
C GLN A 277 -2.84 10.65 -19.05
N PRO A 278 -1.59 11.08 -18.99
CA PRO A 278 -1.06 12.04 -19.96
C PRO A 278 -0.92 11.37 -21.33
N ARG A 279 -2.01 11.22 -22.06
CA ARG A 279 -2.08 10.67 -23.42
C ARG A 279 -2.63 11.68 -24.39
N ALA A 280 -2.32 11.46 -25.67
CA ALA A 280 -2.91 12.23 -26.76
C ALA A 280 -4.45 12.12 -26.73
N PRO A 281 -5.17 13.20 -27.04
CA PRO A 281 -6.62 13.23 -27.03
C PRO A 281 -7.19 12.25 -28.04
N VAL A 282 -8.33 11.69 -27.70
CA VAL A 282 -9.06 10.77 -28.56
C VAL A 282 -9.65 11.48 -29.80
N ALA A 283 -9.74 12.80 -29.77
CA ALA A 283 -10.54 13.54 -30.73
C ALA A 283 -9.88 14.77 -31.38
N VAL A 284 -8.66 15.17 -31.04
CA VAL A 284 -8.12 16.43 -31.55
C VAL A 284 -6.63 16.35 -31.92
N THR A 285 -6.30 17.07 -32.92
CA THR A 285 -5.12 17.11 -33.76
C THR A 285 -3.87 17.75 -33.16
N ARG A 286 -3.73 17.90 -31.83
CA ARG A 286 -2.55 18.50 -31.21
C ARG A 286 -1.75 17.56 -30.34
N PRO A 287 -0.43 17.72 -30.30
CA PRO A 287 0.41 16.95 -29.40
C PRO A 287 0.08 17.33 -27.95
N THR A 288 -0.26 16.35 -27.18
CA THR A 288 -0.73 16.50 -25.84
C THR A 288 0.29 16.02 -24.84
N SER A 289 -0.12 15.50 -23.84
CA SER A 289 0.55 14.98 -22.66
C SER A 289 1.89 14.26 -22.85
N SER A 290 2.34 13.95 -24.07
CA SER A 290 3.72 13.51 -24.30
C SER A 290 4.75 14.58 -23.92
N ALA A 291 4.39 15.86 -24.05
CA ALA A 291 5.25 16.97 -23.65
C ALA A 291 5.30 17.14 -22.13
N SER A 292 4.19 16.88 -21.41
CA SER A 292 4.16 16.95 -19.95
C SER A 292 5.03 15.89 -19.30
N ARG A 293 5.21 14.75 -19.94
CA ARG A 293 6.13 13.69 -19.46
C ARG A 293 7.59 14.11 -19.45
N ALA A 294 7.96 15.07 -20.26
CA ALA A 294 9.33 15.58 -20.33
C ALA A 294 9.60 16.64 -19.25
N SER A 295 8.58 17.10 -18.52
CA SER A 295 8.75 18.05 -17.43
C SER A 295 9.28 17.35 -16.19
N PRO A 296 10.42 17.75 -15.63
CA PRO A 296 11.01 17.08 -14.47
C PRO A 296 10.20 17.21 -13.19
N THR A 297 9.18 18.07 -13.18
CA THR A 297 8.32 18.31 -12.00
C THR A 297 6.99 17.55 -12.05
N CYS A 298 6.68 16.88 -13.17
CA CYS A 298 5.48 16.07 -13.31
C CYS A 298 5.77 14.60 -13.06
N CYS A 299 5.02 13.98 -12.17
CA CYS A 299 4.98 12.53 -12.01
C CYS A 299 3.75 12.00 -12.75
N PRO A 300 3.87 11.50 -14.00
CA PRO A 300 2.74 10.92 -14.71
C PRO A 300 2.35 9.59 -14.09
N ALA A 301 1.07 9.40 -13.79
CA ALA A 301 0.55 8.09 -13.45
C ALA A 301 0.66 7.16 -14.68
N PRO A 302 0.90 5.87 -14.48
CA PRO A 302 0.86 4.91 -15.58
C PRO A 302 -0.54 4.92 -16.21
N PRO A 303 -0.62 4.79 -17.54
CA PRO A 303 -1.90 4.77 -18.22
C PRO A 303 -2.73 3.57 -17.77
N THR A 304 -3.98 3.80 -17.43
CA THR A 304 -4.94 2.71 -17.25
C THR A 304 -5.07 1.94 -18.56
N PRO A 305 -4.99 0.61 -18.56
CA PRO A 305 -5.22 -0.16 -19.77
C PRO A 305 -6.67 0.00 -20.22
N PRO A 306 -6.95 0.06 -21.53
CA PRO A 306 -8.32 -0.06 -22.02
C PRO A 306 -8.86 -1.45 -21.64
N CYS A 307 -10.00 -1.51 -20.96
CA CYS A 307 -10.74 -2.75 -20.81
C CYS A 307 -11.26 -3.22 -22.19
N PRO A 308 -11.21 -4.50 -22.57
CA PRO A 308 -11.14 -5.69 -21.78
C PRO A 308 -10.06 -6.70 -22.23
N SER A 309 -9.31 -7.22 -21.32
CA SER A 309 -8.80 -8.60 -21.27
C SER A 309 -7.86 -8.75 -20.08
N PRO A 310 -7.91 -9.82 -19.32
CA PRO A 310 -7.14 -9.94 -18.08
C PRO A 310 -5.68 -10.28 -18.39
N THR A 311 -4.91 -9.30 -18.79
CA THR A 311 -3.46 -9.38 -18.79
C THR A 311 -2.96 -8.25 -17.89
N ILE A 312 -2.78 -8.56 -16.63
CA ILE A 312 -2.18 -7.67 -15.65
C ILE A 312 -0.75 -7.39 -16.08
N ARG A 313 -0.50 -6.20 -16.60
CA ARG A 313 0.86 -5.68 -16.80
C ARG A 313 1.25 -4.82 -15.60
N SER A 314 2.41 -5.13 -15.07
CA SER A 314 3.06 -4.50 -13.93
C SER A 314 2.85 -2.99 -13.87
N THR A 315 2.20 -2.54 -12.83
CA THR A 315 2.14 -1.16 -12.39
C THR A 315 3.34 -0.87 -11.49
N SER A 316 3.95 0.27 -11.65
CA SER A 316 5.05 0.74 -10.82
C SER A 316 4.65 0.76 -9.36
N ILE A 317 5.34 -0.04 -8.57
CA ILE A 317 5.13 -0.14 -7.11
C ILE A 317 5.85 1.05 -6.48
N TRP A 318 5.11 1.95 -5.88
CA TRP A 318 5.65 2.95 -4.95
C TRP A 318 5.53 2.37 -3.54
N THR A 319 6.65 2.20 -2.89
CA THR A 319 6.71 1.61 -1.55
C THR A 319 6.34 2.62 -0.49
N CYS A 320 5.22 2.41 0.18
CA CYS A 320 4.97 3.01 1.48
C CYS A 320 5.56 2.09 2.55
N SER A 321 6.43 2.59 3.40
CA SER A 321 7.25 1.82 4.36
C SER A 321 6.44 1.11 5.47
N TRP A 322 5.12 1.16 5.47
CA TRP A 322 4.32 0.80 6.64
C TRP A 322 3.17 -0.20 6.40
N CYS A 323 3.00 -0.68 5.17
CA CYS A 323 1.95 -1.64 4.87
C CYS A 323 2.55 -2.90 4.24
N ALA A 324 2.27 -4.06 4.81
CA ALA A 324 2.76 -5.33 4.30
C ALA A 324 1.63 -6.15 3.65
N THR A 325 1.88 -6.69 2.48
CA THR A 325 0.99 -7.62 1.77
C THR A 325 1.67 -8.96 1.62
N ILE A 326 0.94 -10.03 1.87
CA ILE A 326 1.44 -11.41 1.77
C ILE A 326 1.00 -12.02 0.45
N TRP A 327 1.96 -12.46 -0.37
CA TRP A 327 1.72 -13.16 -1.63
C TRP A 327 2.17 -14.62 -1.52
N THR A 328 1.41 -15.54 -2.12
CA THR A 328 1.80 -16.95 -2.19
C THR A 328 2.57 -17.23 -3.47
N SER A 329 3.65 -17.99 -3.37
CA SER A 329 4.45 -18.43 -4.52
C SER A 329 3.85 -19.61 -5.29
N ALA A 330 2.61 -20.02 -4.98
CA ALA A 330 1.98 -21.19 -5.57
C ALA A 330 1.64 -20.94 -7.05
N SER A 331 2.17 -21.79 -7.90
CA SER A 331 1.76 -21.95 -9.31
C SER A 331 0.24 -22.25 -9.39
N PRO A 332 -0.48 -21.74 -10.39
CA PRO A 332 -1.90 -22.04 -10.56
C PRO A 332 -2.11 -23.49 -11.02
N ARG A 333 -2.00 -24.43 -10.09
CA ARG A 333 -2.72 -25.69 -10.23
C ARG A 333 -3.98 -25.53 -9.42
N THR A 334 -5.09 -25.50 -10.13
CA THR A 334 -6.45 -25.57 -9.64
C THR A 334 -6.59 -26.58 -8.47
N LEU A 335 -6.42 -26.06 -7.26
CA LEU A 335 -6.96 -26.71 -6.08
C LEU A 335 -8.16 -25.87 -5.65
N PRO A 336 -9.32 -26.47 -5.44
CA PRO A 336 -10.45 -25.77 -4.86
C PRO A 336 -10.01 -25.24 -3.51
N LEU A 337 -10.13 -23.93 -3.31
CA LEU A 337 -10.00 -23.30 -2.00
C LEU A 337 -10.92 -24.06 -1.04
N PRO A 338 -10.41 -24.57 0.09
CA PRO A 338 -11.30 -25.01 1.13
C PRO A 338 -12.10 -23.81 1.60
N THR A 339 -13.39 -23.84 1.39
CA THR A 339 -14.39 -22.90 1.91
C THR A 339 -14.50 -23.10 3.42
N ALA A 340 -13.44 -22.89 4.16
CA ALA A 340 -13.52 -22.90 5.62
C ALA A 340 -12.39 -22.05 6.19
N ALA A 341 -12.81 -20.97 6.85
CA ALA A 341 -12.12 -20.33 7.94
C ALA A 341 -10.93 -19.40 7.62
N PHE A 342 -11.19 -18.32 6.91
CA PHE A 342 -10.70 -17.02 7.36
C PHE A 342 -11.90 -16.07 7.47
N ALA A 343 -12.71 -16.27 8.51
CA ALA A 343 -13.43 -15.17 9.06
C ALA A 343 -12.35 -14.26 9.68
N PRO A 344 -12.20 -13.00 9.22
CA PRO A 344 -11.31 -12.08 9.90
C PRO A 344 -11.85 -11.94 11.31
N ARG A 345 -11.14 -12.49 12.30
CA ARG A 345 -11.34 -12.03 13.66
C ARG A 345 -11.04 -10.54 13.59
N ARG A 346 -12.06 -9.75 13.87
CA ARG A 346 -12.03 -8.29 13.86
C ARG A 346 -10.79 -7.81 14.63
N LEU A 347 -9.71 -7.52 13.94
CA LEU A 347 -8.71 -6.58 14.41
C LEU A 347 -9.49 -5.27 14.54
N ARG A 348 -9.68 -4.81 15.78
CA ARG A 348 -10.53 -3.64 16.05
C ARG A 348 -9.98 -2.45 15.28
N PRO A 349 -10.80 -1.72 14.51
CA PRO A 349 -10.36 -0.63 13.62
C PRO A 349 -9.68 0.56 14.31
N ARG A 350 -9.50 0.54 15.63
CA ARG A 350 -8.94 1.65 16.40
C ARG A 350 -7.46 1.95 16.18
N MET A 351 -6.75 1.11 15.40
CA MET A 351 -5.28 1.22 15.30
C MET A 351 -4.75 1.99 14.08
N PHE A 352 -5.51 2.19 13.03
CA PHE A 352 -4.95 2.75 11.78
C PHE A 352 -5.20 4.24 11.54
N CYS A 353 -6.13 4.85 12.27
CA CYS A 353 -6.50 6.26 12.03
C CYS A 353 -5.70 7.29 12.86
N ARG A 354 -4.78 6.88 13.74
CA ARG A 354 -4.06 7.83 14.62
C ARG A 354 -2.75 8.38 14.08
N THR A 355 -2.22 7.85 12.98
CA THR A 355 -0.86 8.21 12.52
C THR A 355 -0.81 9.45 11.62
N TRP A 356 -1.92 9.96 11.14
CA TRP A 356 -1.92 11.17 10.29
C TRP A 356 -2.22 12.47 11.03
N ALA A 357 -2.75 12.39 12.25
CA ALA A 357 -3.08 13.57 13.07
C ALA A 357 -1.91 14.08 13.95
N SER A 358 -0.75 13.43 13.92
CA SER A 358 0.42 13.82 14.76
C SER A 358 1.62 14.31 13.95
N LEU A 359 1.44 14.60 12.66
CA LEU A 359 2.44 15.22 11.79
C LEU A 359 1.86 16.46 11.06
N ALA A 360 0.87 17.10 11.63
CA ALA A 360 0.43 18.45 11.30
C ALA A 360 0.72 19.37 12.47
#